data_489f105ef4decb849bdbe3ad30e5cfaa
#
_entry.id   489f105ef4decb849bdbe3ad30e5cfaa
#
_cell.length_a   1.000
_cell.length_b   1.000
_cell.length_c   1.000
_cell.angle_alpha   90.00
_cell.angle_beta   90.00
_cell.angle_gamma   90.00
#
_symmetry.space_group_name_H-M   'P 1'
#
loop_
_entity.id
_entity.type
_entity.pdbx_description
1 polymer ?
#
loop_
_entity_poly.entity_id
_entity_poly.type
_entity_poly.pdbx_seq_one_letter_code
_entity_poly.pdbx_strand_id
1 'polypeptide(L)'
;MDKRYYGEFGGQFVAETLMNTLKELETAFEEAIQDPKFWEEYNYYLKQYVGRETPLYYAENLSKKYGTKMYLKREDLCHTGAHKINNVIGQILLAKRMGKTKIIAETGAGQHGVATATGAALFGMKCTVYMGQEDIERQALNVFRMKMLGADVVSVRSGSNTLKDATNEAIRTWAKTAEDTFYIIGSAVGPYPYPRMVKEFQSVISKEAKVQHYDAEGRLPDVVMACVGGGSNSIGMFADFIEEKDVELIGVEAAGLGIETGKHASAMALGQPGTLHGMRSYLLQDEDGNVQLAHSISAGLDYPGVGPEHAYLKDSGRATYVSITDEEAMDALMELCEVEGIIPAIESAHALAYAFKKAKEMTPDQSMILCLSGRGDKDVPTIIDYMEKKDN
;
A
#
# COMPACT_ATOMS: atom_id res chain seq x y z
N MET A 1 25.58 9.61 1.45
CA MET A 1 24.93 8.27 1.44
C MET A 1 24.39 8.01 0.04
N ASP A 2 24.49 6.81 -0.49
CA ASP A 2 23.88 6.48 -1.79
C ASP A 2 22.35 6.50 -1.64
N LYS A 3 21.70 7.39 -2.40
CA LYS A 3 20.24 7.63 -2.32
C LYS A 3 19.37 6.42 -2.70
N ARG A 4 20.00 5.38 -3.28
CA ARG A 4 19.35 4.12 -3.64
C ARG A 4 19.10 3.20 -2.43
N TYR A 5 19.68 3.51 -1.28
CA TYR A 5 19.66 2.67 -0.10
C TYR A 5 19.14 3.40 1.13
N TYR A 6 18.40 2.67 1.96
CA TYR A 6 18.01 2.98 3.32
C TYR A 6 18.80 2.03 4.23
N GLY A 7 19.95 2.51 4.78
CA GLY A 7 20.91 1.61 5.44
C GLY A 7 21.43 0.55 4.47
N GLU A 8 21.17 -0.73 4.74
CA GLU A 8 21.51 -1.85 3.85
C GLU A 8 20.39 -2.26 2.88
N PHE A 9 19.18 -1.69 3.02
CA PHE A 9 18.00 -2.05 2.24
C PHE A 9 17.81 -1.15 1.03
N GLY A 10 17.13 -1.65 -0.01
CA GLY A 10 16.92 -0.94 -1.29
C GLY A 10 17.76 -1.49 -2.41
N GLY A 11 18.36 -0.61 -3.21
CA GLY A 11 19.22 -0.96 -4.33
C GLY A 11 18.48 -1.21 -5.65
N GLN A 12 19.21 -1.76 -6.63
CA GLN A 12 18.73 -2.06 -7.99
C GLN A 12 19.19 -3.46 -8.40
N PHE A 13 18.59 -4.50 -7.85
CA PHE A 13 18.93 -5.90 -8.11
C PHE A 13 18.12 -6.44 -9.29
N VAL A 14 18.41 -5.97 -10.48
CA VAL A 14 17.68 -6.31 -11.71
C VAL A 14 18.63 -6.81 -12.81
N ALA A 15 18.04 -7.43 -13.85
CA ALA A 15 18.81 -7.81 -15.03
C ALA A 15 19.41 -6.58 -15.72
N GLU A 16 20.58 -6.76 -16.33
CA GLU A 16 21.34 -5.69 -17.03
C GLU A 16 20.50 -4.95 -18.07
N THR A 17 19.58 -5.66 -18.73
CA THR A 17 18.63 -5.11 -19.71
C THR A 17 17.71 -4.01 -19.17
N LEU A 18 17.47 -3.99 -17.85
CA LEU A 18 16.64 -2.95 -17.20
C LEU A 18 17.44 -1.76 -16.66
N MET A 19 18.76 -1.85 -16.59
CA MET A 19 19.59 -0.80 -15.95
C MET A 19 19.48 0.56 -16.65
N ASN A 20 19.43 0.59 -17.98
CA ASN A 20 19.27 1.86 -18.72
C ASN A 20 17.87 2.44 -18.49
N THR A 21 16.84 1.62 -18.51
CA THR A 21 15.46 2.03 -18.23
C THR A 21 15.32 2.62 -16.84
N LEU A 22 15.95 2.00 -15.83
CA LEU A 22 15.95 2.53 -14.46
C LEU A 22 16.69 3.86 -14.34
N LYS A 23 17.80 4.06 -15.09
CA LYS A 23 18.52 5.34 -15.13
C LYS A 23 17.68 6.44 -15.77
N GLU A 24 16.98 6.13 -16.89
CA GLU A 24 16.05 7.07 -17.52
C GLU A 24 14.93 7.45 -16.55
N LEU A 25 14.34 6.46 -15.87
CA LEU A 25 13.28 6.68 -14.87
C LEU A 25 13.79 7.53 -13.70
N GLU A 26 14.98 7.21 -13.17
CA GLU A 26 15.60 7.98 -12.08
C GLU A 26 15.80 9.44 -12.48
N THR A 27 16.36 9.70 -13.67
CA THR A 27 16.59 11.06 -14.18
C THR A 27 15.26 11.81 -14.33
N ALA A 28 14.28 11.20 -15.00
CA ALA A 28 12.96 11.81 -15.22
C ALA A 28 12.24 12.11 -13.91
N PHE A 29 12.34 11.22 -12.93
CA PHE A 29 11.73 11.42 -11.61
C PHE A 29 12.40 12.55 -10.84
N GLU A 30 13.73 12.59 -10.79
CA GLU A 30 14.46 13.66 -10.09
C GLU A 30 14.20 15.03 -10.72
N GLU A 31 14.10 15.11 -12.04
CA GLU A 31 13.73 16.36 -12.74
C GLU A 31 12.29 16.74 -12.44
N ALA A 32 11.36 15.78 -12.47
CA ALA A 32 9.94 16.03 -12.24
C ALA A 32 9.66 16.58 -10.83
N ILE A 33 10.25 15.98 -9.79
CA ILE A 33 10.00 16.43 -8.40
C ILE A 33 10.59 17.80 -8.07
N GLN A 34 11.52 18.30 -8.89
CA GLN A 34 12.08 19.65 -8.77
C GLN A 34 11.32 20.69 -9.62
N ASP A 35 10.43 20.26 -10.52
CA ASP A 35 9.67 21.14 -11.38
C ASP A 35 8.33 21.54 -10.73
N PRO A 36 8.13 22.84 -10.38
CA PRO A 36 6.86 23.31 -9.84
C PRO A 36 5.65 22.98 -10.71
N LYS A 37 5.81 22.97 -12.05
CA LYS A 37 4.73 22.66 -12.98
C LYS A 37 4.26 21.21 -12.88
N PHE A 38 5.16 20.29 -12.51
CA PHE A 38 4.77 18.91 -12.23
C PHE A 38 3.84 18.83 -11.04
N TRP A 39 4.20 19.53 -9.96
CA TRP A 39 3.40 19.56 -8.75
C TRP A 39 2.09 20.32 -8.92
N GLU A 40 2.06 21.38 -9.74
CA GLU A 40 0.81 22.08 -10.11
C GLU A 40 -0.15 21.11 -10.83
N GLU A 41 0.34 20.37 -11.84
CA GLU A 41 -0.46 19.39 -12.58
C GLU A 41 -0.89 18.22 -11.67
N TYR A 42 0.02 17.68 -10.86
CA TYR A 42 -0.29 16.62 -9.92
C TYR A 42 -1.36 17.06 -8.90
N ASN A 43 -1.18 18.21 -8.26
CA ASN A 43 -2.12 18.74 -7.28
C ASN A 43 -3.47 19.09 -7.90
N TYR A 44 -3.50 19.53 -9.16
CA TYR A 44 -4.75 19.73 -9.89
C TYR A 44 -5.54 18.42 -9.96
N TYR A 45 -4.91 17.30 -10.37
CA TYR A 45 -5.61 16.03 -10.44
C TYR A 45 -5.95 15.47 -9.06
N LEU A 46 -5.11 15.65 -8.07
CA LEU A 46 -5.42 15.26 -6.70
C LEU A 46 -6.69 15.96 -6.19
N LYS A 47 -6.82 17.25 -6.44
CA LYS A 47 -7.97 18.04 -6.01
C LYS A 47 -9.22 17.78 -6.85
N GLN A 48 -9.10 17.83 -8.18
CA GLN A 48 -10.26 17.84 -9.08
C GLN A 48 -10.74 16.43 -9.46
N TYR A 49 -9.88 15.43 -9.39
CA TYR A 49 -10.18 14.09 -9.84
C TYR A 49 -10.13 13.04 -8.72
N VAL A 50 -9.12 13.08 -7.87
CA VAL A 50 -8.99 12.15 -6.74
C VAL A 50 -9.91 12.50 -5.58
N GLY A 51 -10.23 13.78 -5.40
CA GLY A 51 -11.14 14.24 -4.34
C GLY A 51 -10.43 14.63 -3.04
N ARG A 52 -9.16 15.04 -3.14
CA ARG A 52 -8.41 15.52 -1.97
C ARG A 52 -8.77 16.98 -1.61
N GLU A 53 -8.62 17.39 -0.35
CA GLU A 53 -8.04 16.64 0.76
C GLU A 53 -9.02 15.61 1.31
N THR A 54 -8.52 14.40 1.69
CA THR A 54 -9.38 13.45 2.39
C THR A 54 -9.57 13.88 3.86
N PRO A 55 -10.75 13.65 4.46
CA PRO A 55 -10.99 14.03 5.84
C PRO A 55 -10.07 13.28 6.81
N LEU A 56 -9.66 13.96 7.89
CA LEU A 56 -9.23 13.34 9.12
C LEU A 56 -10.45 13.28 10.06
N TYR A 57 -11.14 12.15 10.05
CA TYR A 57 -12.40 11.97 10.76
C TYR A 57 -12.15 11.62 12.23
N TYR A 58 -12.68 12.43 13.15
CA TYR A 58 -12.71 12.07 14.57
C TYR A 58 -13.79 11.00 14.79
N ALA A 59 -13.35 9.79 15.09
CA ALA A 59 -14.25 8.64 15.35
C ALA A 59 -14.82 8.73 16.76
N GLU A 60 -15.88 9.53 16.91
CA GLU A 60 -16.43 9.92 18.21
C GLU A 60 -16.91 8.73 19.03
N ASN A 61 -17.61 7.78 18.39
CA ASN A 61 -18.16 6.62 19.09
C ASN A 61 -17.05 5.65 19.53
N LEU A 62 -16.05 5.40 18.67
CA LEU A 62 -14.87 4.62 19.03
C LEU A 62 -14.07 5.31 20.13
N SER A 63 -13.87 6.63 20.03
CA SER A 63 -13.15 7.40 21.04
C SER A 63 -13.83 7.32 22.41
N LYS A 64 -15.15 7.40 22.47
CA LYS A 64 -15.93 7.20 23.70
C LYS A 64 -15.82 5.77 24.23
N LYS A 65 -15.90 4.77 23.33
CA LYS A 65 -15.82 3.34 23.69
C LYS A 65 -14.47 2.96 24.29
N TYR A 66 -13.39 3.46 23.71
CA TYR A 66 -12.02 3.11 24.09
C TYR A 66 -11.36 4.08 25.07
N GLY A 67 -11.94 5.26 25.28
CA GLY A 67 -11.44 6.25 26.24
C GLY A 67 -10.18 6.98 25.81
N THR A 68 -9.91 7.05 24.51
CA THR A 68 -8.80 7.81 23.91
C THR A 68 -9.24 8.41 22.58
N LYS A 69 -8.57 9.45 22.09
CA LYS A 69 -8.96 10.13 20.85
C LYS A 69 -8.48 9.34 19.62
N MET A 70 -9.42 8.87 18.80
CA MET A 70 -9.15 8.11 17.60
C MET A 70 -9.54 8.90 16.35
N TYR A 71 -8.59 9.10 15.45
CA TYR A 71 -8.76 9.78 14.18
C TYR A 71 -8.52 8.82 13.02
N LEU A 72 -9.42 8.83 12.04
CA LEU A 72 -9.33 8.02 10.82
C LEU A 72 -8.96 8.92 9.63
N LYS A 73 -7.80 8.71 9.03
CA LYS A 73 -7.45 9.36 7.75
C LYS A 73 -8.15 8.60 6.63
N ARG A 74 -9.16 9.23 6.03
CA ARG A 74 -10.19 8.63 5.16
C ARG A 74 -9.72 8.45 3.71
N GLU A 75 -8.66 7.66 3.47
CA GLU A 75 -8.19 7.33 2.12
C GLU A 75 -9.18 6.44 1.35
N ASP A 76 -10.11 5.81 2.03
CA ASP A 76 -11.26 5.09 1.46
C ASP A 76 -12.20 5.98 0.65
N LEU A 77 -12.17 7.30 0.86
CA LEU A 77 -12.97 8.30 0.14
C LEU A 77 -12.28 8.83 -1.14
N CYS A 78 -11.03 8.46 -1.39
CA CYS A 78 -10.39 8.78 -2.66
C CYS A 78 -11.16 8.16 -3.83
N HIS A 79 -11.13 8.80 -4.99
CA HIS A 79 -11.58 8.18 -6.24
C HIS A 79 -10.94 6.81 -6.42
N THR A 80 -11.70 5.82 -6.87
CA THR A 80 -11.40 4.37 -6.89
C THR A 80 -11.55 3.64 -5.54
N GLY A 81 -11.72 4.38 -4.42
CA GLY A 81 -12.01 3.82 -3.11
C GLY A 81 -10.80 3.40 -2.28
N ALA A 82 -9.60 3.87 -2.61
CA ALA A 82 -8.37 3.60 -1.86
C ALA A 82 -7.25 4.61 -2.19
N HIS A 83 -6.21 4.66 -1.34
CA HIS A 83 -5.01 5.50 -1.50
C HIS A 83 -4.22 5.27 -2.80
N LYS A 84 -4.42 4.16 -3.49
CA LYS A 84 -3.61 3.76 -4.67
C LYS A 84 -3.59 4.82 -5.77
N ILE A 85 -4.69 5.55 -5.95
CA ILE A 85 -4.82 6.55 -7.01
C ILE A 85 -3.82 7.71 -6.85
N ASN A 86 -3.40 8.05 -5.63
CA ASN A 86 -2.42 9.11 -5.39
C ASN A 86 -1.11 8.82 -6.13
N ASN A 87 -0.57 7.63 -5.89
CA ASN A 87 0.65 7.15 -6.53
C ASN A 87 0.49 6.99 -8.05
N VAL A 88 -0.65 6.43 -8.49
CA VAL A 88 -0.91 6.19 -9.91
C VAL A 88 -0.92 7.49 -10.70
N ILE A 89 -1.58 8.54 -10.23
CA ILE A 89 -1.58 9.86 -10.90
C ILE A 89 -0.15 10.39 -11.04
N GLY A 90 0.66 10.33 -9.98
CA GLY A 90 2.06 10.78 -10.04
C GLY A 90 2.88 10.00 -11.07
N GLN A 91 2.79 8.66 -11.06
CA GLN A 91 3.53 7.83 -12.01
C GLN A 91 3.04 7.99 -13.46
N ILE A 92 1.75 8.18 -13.70
CA ILE A 92 1.22 8.42 -15.05
C ILE A 92 1.67 9.77 -15.60
N LEU A 93 1.66 10.83 -14.78
CA LEU A 93 2.20 12.12 -15.18
C LEU A 93 3.69 12.04 -15.54
N LEU A 94 4.45 11.24 -14.79
CA LEU A 94 5.85 10.96 -15.11
C LEU A 94 5.98 10.18 -16.42
N ALA A 95 5.18 9.12 -16.63
CA ALA A 95 5.14 8.35 -17.86
C ALA A 95 4.84 9.24 -19.08
N LYS A 96 3.85 10.14 -18.96
CA LYS A 96 3.50 11.12 -19.99
C LYS A 96 4.68 12.03 -20.34
N ARG A 97 5.40 12.55 -19.32
CA ARG A 97 6.60 13.38 -19.53
C ARG A 97 7.74 12.62 -20.22
N MET A 98 7.86 11.33 -19.94
CA MET A 98 8.83 10.43 -20.60
C MET A 98 8.40 10.01 -22.01
N GLY A 99 7.24 10.48 -22.52
CA GLY A 99 6.73 10.13 -23.84
C GLY A 99 6.22 8.69 -23.97
N LYS A 100 5.98 8.00 -22.84
CA LYS A 100 5.44 6.63 -22.85
C LYS A 100 3.96 6.64 -23.25
N THR A 101 3.55 5.63 -24.00
CA THR A 101 2.18 5.52 -24.54
C THR A 101 1.42 4.29 -23.99
N LYS A 102 2.15 3.40 -23.34
CA LYS A 102 1.62 2.17 -22.75
C LYS A 102 1.96 2.09 -21.27
N ILE A 103 1.03 1.56 -20.51
CA ILE A 103 1.16 1.32 -19.07
C ILE A 103 1.01 -0.17 -18.83
N ILE A 104 1.88 -0.72 -17.99
CA ILE A 104 1.71 -2.04 -17.40
C ILE A 104 1.71 -1.92 -15.88
N ALA A 105 0.98 -2.82 -15.23
CA ALA A 105 0.97 -2.95 -13.78
C ALA A 105 0.75 -4.40 -13.36
N GLU A 106 1.09 -4.74 -12.14
CA GLU A 106 0.66 -5.94 -11.43
C GLU A 106 -0.44 -5.60 -10.43
N THR A 107 -1.22 -6.59 -10.04
CA THR A 107 -2.19 -6.42 -8.94
C THR A 107 -2.53 -7.76 -8.29
N GLY A 108 -2.75 -7.75 -6.96
CA GLY A 108 -3.33 -8.86 -6.19
C GLY A 108 -4.80 -8.59 -5.90
N ALA A 109 -5.12 -7.77 -4.91
CA ALA A 109 -6.49 -7.37 -4.56
C ALA A 109 -7.26 -6.62 -5.67
N GLY A 110 -6.60 -6.24 -6.76
CA GLY A 110 -7.21 -5.52 -7.86
C GLY A 110 -7.27 -4.01 -7.69
N GLN A 111 -7.10 -3.47 -6.51
CA GLN A 111 -7.21 -2.02 -6.27
C GLN A 111 -6.16 -1.20 -7.00
N HIS A 112 -4.91 -1.68 -7.04
CA HIS A 112 -3.86 -1.04 -7.83
C HIS A 112 -4.17 -1.12 -9.33
N GLY A 113 -4.62 -2.28 -9.80
CA GLY A 113 -5.04 -2.46 -11.19
C GLY A 113 -6.19 -1.53 -11.60
N VAL A 114 -7.22 -1.40 -10.76
CA VAL A 114 -8.33 -0.46 -11.01
C VAL A 114 -7.82 0.99 -11.03
N ALA A 115 -6.99 1.40 -10.08
CA ALA A 115 -6.42 2.75 -10.06
C ALA A 115 -5.57 3.01 -11.33
N THR A 116 -4.74 2.04 -11.74
CA THR A 116 -3.90 2.14 -12.94
C THR A 116 -4.74 2.22 -14.21
N ALA A 117 -5.76 1.36 -14.35
CA ALA A 117 -6.69 1.41 -15.48
C ALA A 117 -7.43 2.75 -15.54
N THR A 118 -7.86 3.27 -14.37
CA THR A 118 -8.51 4.58 -14.24
C THR A 118 -7.61 5.71 -14.74
N GLY A 119 -6.36 5.76 -14.27
CA GLY A 119 -5.42 6.78 -14.70
C GLY A 119 -5.03 6.63 -16.18
N ALA A 120 -4.82 5.40 -16.67
CA ALA A 120 -4.52 5.15 -18.07
C ALA A 120 -5.67 5.61 -18.99
N ALA A 121 -6.92 5.35 -18.60
CA ALA A 121 -8.10 5.83 -19.34
C ALA A 121 -8.17 7.37 -19.35
N LEU A 122 -7.93 8.01 -18.20
CA LEU A 122 -7.93 9.47 -18.08
C LEU A 122 -6.92 10.14 -19.03
N PHE A 123 -5.74 9.55 -19.21
CA PHE A 123 -4.67 10.09 -20.05
C PHE A 123 -4.58 9.47 -21.46
N GLY A 124 -5.55 8.62 -21.85
CA GLY A 124 -5.60 8.00 -23.17
C GLY A 124 -4.47 7.02 -23.47
N MET A 125 -3.91 6.36 -22.44
CA MET A 125 -2.82 5.39 -22.58
C MET A 125 -3.36 3.97 -22.64
N LYS A 126 -2.72 3.08 -23.40
CA LYS A 126 -3.02 1.64 -23.37
C LYS A 126 -2.59 1.06 -22.03
N CYS A 127 -3.42 0.20 -21.44
CA CYS A 127 -3.16 -0.38 -20.13
C CYS A 127 -3.25 -1.90 -20.16
N THR A 128 -2.23 -2.59 -19.65
CA THR A 128 -2.25 -4.03 -19.41
C THR A 128 -1.94 -4.31 -17.96
N VAL A 129 -2.82 -5.07 -17.28
CA VAL A 129 -2.68 -5.43 -15.87
C VAL A 129 -2.45 -6.93 -15.74
N TYR A 130 -1.34 -7.31 -15.12
CA TYR A 130 -1.01 -8.70 -14.78
C TYR A 130 -1.60 -9.05 -13.42
N MET A 131 -2.31 -10.17 -13.35
CA MET A 131 -2.96 -10.63 -12.12
C MET A 131 -2.88 -12.15 -12.03
N GLY A 132 -2.58 -12.68 -10.86
CA GLY A 132 -2.57 -14.11 -10.62
C GLY A 132 -3.94 -14.72 -10.88
N GLN A 133 -3.98 -15.96 -11.40
CA GLN A 133 -5.25 -16.64 -11.69
C GLN A 133 -6.11 -16.80 -10.43
N GLU A 134 -5.49 -17.10 -9.30
CA GLU A 134 -6.19 -17.22 -8.02
C GLU A 134 -6.79 -15.88 -7.57
N ASP A 135 -6.04 -14.80 -7.72
CA ASP A 135 -6.51 -13.44 -7.40
C ASP A 135 -7.63 -12.97 -8.34
N ILE A 136 -7.59 -13.36 -9.63
CA ILE A 136 -8.66 -13.06 -10.61
C ILE A 136 -9.99 -13.67 -10.13
N GLU A 137 -9.96 -14.90 -9.63
CA GLU A 137 -11.14 -15.61 -9.15
C GLU A 137 -11.69 -14.98 -7.88
N ARG A 138 -10.81 -14.63 -6.93
CA ARG A 138 -11.18 -13.98 -5.66
C ARG A 138 -11.71 -12.55 -5.86
N GLN A 139 -11.23 -11.83 -6.87
CA GLN A 139 -11.46 -10.39 -7.06
C GLN A 139 -12.15 -10.06 -8.40
N ALA A 140 -13.11 -10.90 -8.81
CA ALA A 140 -13.80 -10.78 -10.09
C ALA A 140 -14.43 -9.38 -10.33
N LEU A 141 -14.93 -8.72 -9.28
CA LEU A 141 -15.48 -7.37 -9.38
C LEU A 141 -14.44 -6.34 -9.83
N ASN A 142 -13.23 -6.39 -9.29
CA ASN A 142 -12.15 -5.48 -9.69
C ASN A 142 -11.63 -5.80 -11.09
N VAL A 143 -11.60 -7.08 -11.47
CA VAL A 143 -11.28 -7.51 -12.86
C VAL A 143 -12.27 -6.89 -13.85
N PHE A 144 -13.56 -6.94 -13.52
CA PHE A 144 -14.59 -6.34 -14.37
C PHE A 144 -14.44 -4.81 -14.47
N ARG A 145 -14.17 -4.14 -13.34
CA ARG A 145 -13.89 -2.68 -13.31
C ARG A 145 -12.72 -2.30 -14.21
N MET A 146 -11.60 -3.04 -14.15
CA MET A 146 -10.45 -2.81 -15.01
C MET A 146 -10.81 -2.92 -16.51
N LYS A 147 -11.58 -3.96 -16.88
CA LYS A 147 -12.07 -4.14 -18.26
C LYS A 147 -13.02 -3.02 -18.71
N MET A 148 -13.92 -2.55 -17.84
CA MET A 148 -14.78 -1.40 -18.13
C MET A 148 -13.97 -0.12 -18.38
N LEU A 149 -12.82 0.03 -17.74
CA LEU A 149 -11.90 1.15 -17.92
C LEU A 149 -10.97 0.98 -19.14
N GLY A 150 -11.16 -0.07 -19.92
CA GLY A 150 -10.42 -0.31 -21.16
C GLY A 150 -9.06 -0.99 -20.97
N ALA A 151 -8.77 -1.53 -19.78
CA ALA A 151 -7.54 -2.26 -19.55
C ALA A 151 -7.66 -3.74 -19.98
N ASP A 152 -6.57 -4.28 -20.53
CA ASP A 152 -6.39 -5.71 -20.74
C ASP A 152 -5.91 -6.35 -19.43
N VAL A 153 -6.66 -7.35 -18.92
CA VAL A 153 -6.26 -8.13 -17.74
C VAL A 153 -5.70 -9.46 -18.19
N VAL A 154 -4.41 -9.67 -17.91
CA VAL A 154 -3.67 -10.89 -18.28
C VAL A 154 -3.53 -11.80 -17.08
N SER A 155 -4.08 -13.01 -17.20
CA SER A 155 -3.96 -14.06 -16.17
C SER A 155 -2.56 -14.65 -16.13
N VAL A 156 -1.93 -14.64 -14.96
CA VAL A 156 -0.65 -15.29 -14.69
C VAL A 156 -0.90 -16.63 -13.99
N ARG A 157 -0.43 -17.72 -14.62
CA ARG A 157 -0.66 -19.11 -14.19
C ARG A 157 0.64 -19.84 -13.80
N SER A 158 1.68 -19.08 -13.51
CA SER A 158 2.98 -19.62 -13.06
C SER A 158 3.12 -19.52 -11.54
N GLY A 159 3.93 -20.35 -10.95
CA GLY A 159 4.26 -20.31 -9.52
C GLY A 159 3.03 -20.52 -8.62
N SER A 160 2.81 -19.61 -7.70
CA SER A 160 1.68 -19.62 -6.77
C SER A 160 0.38 -19.05 -7.37
N ASN A 161 0.41 -18.56 -8.60
CA ASN A 161 -0.71 -17.87 -9.26
C ASN A 161 -1.24 -16.61 -8.52
N THR A 162 -0.37 -15.94 -7.75
CA THR A 162 -0.70 -14.78 -6.91
C THR A 162 0.11 -13.54 -7.31
N LEU A 163 0.00 -12.46 -6.53
CA LEU A 163 0.67 -11.17 -6.75
C LEU A 163 2.17 -11.29 -7.01
N LYS A 164 2.89 -12.19 -6.31
CA LYS A 164 4.34 -12.40 -6.52
C LYS A 164 4.65 -12.75 -7.98
N ASP A 165 3.89 -13.66 -8.58
CA ASP A 165 4.11 -14.12 -9.95
C ASP A 165 3.60 -13.12 -10.98
N ALA A 166 2.54 -12.38 -10.66
CA ALA A 166 2.08 -11.24 -11.45
C ALA A 166 3.17 -10.15 -11.54
N THR A 167 3.85 -9.84 -10.44
CA THR A 167 4.98 -8.92 -10.41
C THR A 167 6.15 -9.41 -11.27
N ASN A 168 6.49 -10.69 -11.18
CA ASN A 168 7.53 -11.30 -12.01
C ASN A 168 7.22 -11.17 -13.52
N GLU A 169 5.96 -11.38 -13.92
CA GLU A 169 5.55 -11.27 -15.32
C GLU A 169 5.55 -9.82 -15.81
N ALA A 170 5.10 -8.87 -14.96
CA ALA A 170 5.16 -7.45 -15.27
C ALA A 170 6.61 -6.99 -15.48
N ILE A 171 7.55 -7.35 -14.60
CA ILE A 171 8.98 -7.02 -14.75
C ILE A 171 9.57 -7.66 -16.02
N ARG A 172 9.22 -8.91 -16.32
CA ARG A 172 9.67 -9.63 -17.52
C ARG A 172 9.17 -8.97 -18.80
N THR A 173 7.92 -8.51 -18.80
CA THR A 173 7.34 -7.77 -19.93
C THR A 173 7.97 -6.40 -20.07
N TRP A 174 8.16 -5.69 -18.94
CA TRP A 174 8.81 -4.38 -18.95
C TRP A 174 10.20 -4.44 -19.57
N ALA A 175 11.00 -5.46 -19.24
CA ALA A 175 12.31 -5.67 -19.82
C ALA A 175 12.29 -5.79 -21.36
N LYS A 176 11.19 -6.20 -21.96
CA LYS A 176 11.02 -6.35 -23.41
C LYS A 176 10.44 -5.11 -24.08
N THR A 177 9.70 -4.28 -23.37
CA THR A 177 8.84 -3.23 -23.93
C THR A 177 9.11 -1.83 -23.36
N ALA A 178 10.18 -1.65 -22.60
CA ALA A 178 10.48 -0.42 -21.87
C ALA A 178 10.62 0.84 -22.73
N GLU A 179 10.84 0.69 -24.06
CA GLU A 179 10.96 1.81 -24.99
C GLU A 179 9.70 2.69 -24.99
N ASP A 180 8.52 2.11 -25.10
CA ASP A 180 7.23 2.82 -25.16
C ASP A 180 6.31 2.55 -23.97
N THR A 181 6.72 1.69 -23.05
CA THR A 181 5.93 1.18 -21.93
C THR A 181 6.49 1.63 -20.60
N PHE A 182 5.63 2.17 -19.75
CA PHE A 182 5.94 2.50 -18.35
C PHE A 182 5.35 1.45 -17.43
N TYR A 183 6.14 0.96 -16.47
CA TYR A 183 5.68 0.06 -15.44
C TYR A 183 5.29 0.86 -14.20
N ILE A 184 4.01 0.82 -13.82
CA ILE A 184 3.49 1.46 -12.61
C ILE A 184 3.50 0.45 -11.46
N ILE A 185 4.36 0.65 -10.47
CA ILE A 185 4.39 -0.17 -9.26
C ILE A 185 3.42 0.39 -8.22
N GLY A 186 2.58 -0.49 -7.69
CA GLY A 186 1.50 -0.14 -6.76
C GLY A 186 1.87 -0.07 -5.30
N SER A 187 3.12 -0.42 -4.93
CA SER A 187 3.58 -0.41 -3.55
C SER A 187 4.98 0.19 -3.42
N ALA A 188 5.42 0.42 -2.18
CA ALA A 188 6.74 0.98 -1.88
C ALA A 188 7.86 -0.07 -1.99
N VAL A 189 7.77 -0.92 -3.02
CA VAL A 189 8.66 -2.05 -3.32
C VAL A 189 9.32 -1.86 -4.69
N GLY A 190 10.22 -2.76 -5.06
CA GLY A 190 10.87 -2.74 -6.36
C GLY A 190 12.24 -2.04 -6.34
N PRO A 191 12.94 -2.03 -7.50
CA PRO A 191 14.24 -1.39 -7.61
C PRO A 191 14.13 0.12 -7.46
N TYR A 192 15.17 0.76 -6.94
CA TYR A 192 15.24 2.22 -6.95
C TYR A 192 15.07 2.76 -8.41
N PRO A 193 14.26 3.82 -8.67
CA PRO A 193 13.71 4.79 -7.70
C PRO A 193 12.30 4.48 -7.17
N TYR A 194 11.69 3.34 -7.47
CA TYR A 194 10.28 3.05 -7.14
C TYR A 194 9.92 3.24 -5.67
N PRO A 195 10.65 2.72 -4.68
CA PRO A 195 10.27 2.91 -3.27
C PRO A 195 10.19 4.40 -2.89
N ARG A 196 11.16 5.20 -3.34
CA ARG A 196 11.16 6.64 -3.11
C ARG A 196 10.05 7.36 -3.86
N MET A 197 9.82 6.99 -5.11
CA MET A 197 8.77 7.59 -5.95
C MET A 197 7.38 7.33 -5.36
N VAL A 198 7.11 6.11 -4.93
CA VAL A 198 5.84 5.76 -4.28
C VAL A 198 5.66 6.51 -2.97
N LYS A 199 6.70 6.60 -2.12
CA LYS A 199 6.66 7.41 -0.91
C LYS A 199 6.33 8.86 -1.23
N GLU A 200 7.00 9.46 -2.20
CA GLU A 200 6.81 10.87 -2.56
C GLU A 200 5.36 11.17 -2.94
N PHE A 201 4.75 10.33 -3.80
CA PHE A 201 3.36 10.49 -4.21
C PHE A 201 2.34 10.10 -3.14
N GLN A 202 2.67 9.20 -2.22
CA GLN A 202 1.80 8.85 -1.11
C GLN A 202 1.95 9.78 0.11
N SER A 203 3.01 10.57 0.20
CA SER A 203 3.25 11.47 1.33
C SER A 203 2.17 12.56 1.49
N VAL A 204 1.34 12.77 0.47
CA VAL A 204 0.15 13.63 0.58
C VAL A 204 -0.75 13.19 1.75
N ILE A 205 -0.77 11.91 2.11
CA ILE A 205 -1.54 11.35 3.23
C ILE A 205 -1.06 11.97 4.55
N SER A 206 0.24 11.90 4.82
CA SER A 206 0.82 12.44 6.07
C SER A 206 0.85 13.96 6.09
N LYS A 207 1.13 14.61 4.96
CA LYS A 207 1.11 16.08 4.84
C LYS A 207 -0.24 16.65 5.28
N GLU A 208 -1.32 16.09 4.74
CA GLU A 208 -2.68 16.50 5.13
C GLU A 208 -2.99 16.11 6.58
N ALA A 209 -2.74 14.87 6.97
CA ALA A 209 -3.07 14.37 8.30
C ALA A 209 -2.38 15.17 9.43
N LYS A 210 -1.12 15.56 9.21
CA LYS A 210 -0.34 16.33 10.18
C LYS A 210 -0.95 17.71 10.41
N VAL A 211 -1.32 18.41 9.34
CA VAL A 211 -1.97 19.73 9.43
C VAL A 211 -3.36 19.59 10.04
N GLN A 212 -4.19 18.68 9.53
CA GLN A 212 -5.55 18.46 10.01
C GLN A 212 -5.60 18.10 11.51
N HIS A 213 -4.66 17.27 11.97
CA HIS A 213 -4.60 16.92 13.39
C HIS A 213 -4.12 18.10 14.25
N TYR A 214 -3.13 18.86 13.76
CA TYR A 214 -2.66 20.04 14.47
C TYR A 214 -3.76 21.11 14.58
N ASP A 215 -4.56 21.30 13.53
CA ASP A 215 -5.70 22.21 13.55
C ASP A 215 -6.80 21.76 14.53
N ALA A 216 -6.99 20.46 14.70
CA ALA A 216 -7.99 19.89 15.61
C ALA A 216 -7.55 19.88 17.09
N GLU A 217 -6.28 19.58 17.36
CA GLU A 217 -5.77 19.28 18.71
C GLU A 217 -4.72 20.29 19.24
N GLY A 218 -4.19 21.17 18.37
CA GLY A 218 -3.12 22.11 18.71
C GLY A 218 -1.75 21.46 18.93
N ARG A 219 -1.61 20.17 18.63
CA ARG A 219 -0.40 19.36 18.81
C ARG A 219 -0.33 18.21 17.82
N LEU A 220 0.81 17.52 17.76
CA LEU A 220 0.94 16.27 17.01
C LEU A 220 0.25 15.09 17.74
N PRO A 221 -0.13 14.02 17.00
CA PRO A 221 -0.66 12.81 17.61
C PRO A 221 0.41 12.07 18.41
N ASP A 222 -0.01 11.25 19.38
CA ASP A 222 0.91 10.38 20.12
C ASP A 222 1.27 9.15 19.28
N VAL A 223 0.32 8.64 18.48
CA VAL A 223 0.50 7.43 17.67
C VAL A 223 0.00 7.66 16.24
N VAL A 224 0.77 7.18 15.27
CA VAL A 224 0.37 7.08 13.86
C VAL A 224 0.47 5.63 13.42
N MET A 225 -0.62 5.09 12.87
CA MET A 225 -0.75 3.67 12.58
C MET A 225 -1.27 3.41 11.16
N ALA A 226 -0.76 2.37 10.51
CA ALA A 226 -1.24 1.91 9.21
C ALA A 226 -0.96 0.42 9.00
N CYS A 227 -1.78 -0.25 8.18
CA CYS A 227 -1.51 -1.64 7.77
C CYS A 227 -0.31 -1.72 6.80
N VAL A 228 0.39 -2.85 6.83
CA VAL A 228 1.60 -3.07 6.04
C VAL A 228 1.53 -4.41 5.29
N GLY A 229 1.39 -4.31 3.96
CA GLY A 229 1.75 -5.38 3.02
C GLY A 229 3.08 -4.98 2.37
N GLY A 230 3.08 -4.56 1.10
CA GLY A 230 4.26 -3.90 0.52
C GLY A 230 4.55 -2.50 1.09
N GLY A 231 3.61 -1.90 1.82
CA GLY A 231 3.83 -0.72 2.65
C GLY A 231 3.58 0.64 2.01
N SER A 232 2.77 0.75 0.94
CA SER A 232 2.56 2.05 0.29
C SER A 232 1.71 3.02 1.10
N ASN A 233 0.61 2.57 1.71
CA ASN A 233 -0.21 3.44 2.56
C ASN A 233 0.52 3.85 3.83
N SER A 234 1.24 2.92 4.43
CA SER A 234 1.97 3.14 5.68
C SER A 234 3.17 4.06 5.49
N ILE A 235 3.96 3.91 4.43
CA ILE A 235 5.07 4.85 4.19
C ILE A 235 4.55 6.25 3.84
N GLY A 236 3.43 6.35 3.12
CA GLY A 236 2.76 7.61 2.86
C GLY A 236 2.22 8.27 4.13
N MET A 237 1.68 7.47 5.06
CA MET A 237 1.18 7.95 6.35
C MET A 237 2.31 8.30 7.32
N PHE A 238 3.46 7.63 7.24
CA PHE A 238 4.59 7.87 8.13
C PHE A 238 5.50 9.03 7.67
N ALA A 239 5.49 9.36 6.37
CA ALA A 239 6.51 10.19 5.73
C ALA A 239 6.82 11.49 6.50
N ASP A 240 5.81 12.29 6.82
CA ASP A 240 5.98 13.58 7.52
C ASP A 240 6.06 13.45 9.06
N PHE A 241 5.97 12.22 9.58
CA PHE A 241 6.13 11.92 11.01
C PHE A 241 7.45 11.19 11.32
N ILE A 242 8.23 10.77 10.33
CA ILE A 242 9.50 10.04 10.54
C ILE A 242 10.45 10.84 11.43
N GLU A 243 10.56 12.15 11.23
CA GLU A 243 11.44 13.02 12.01
C GLU A 243 10.84 13.48 13.36
N GLU A 244 9.54 13.25 13.59
CA GLU A 244 8.84 13.60 14.82
C GLU A 244 9.05 12.49 15.87
N LYS A 245 10.11 12.62 16.66
CA LYS A 245 10.58 11.53 17.57
C LYS A 245 9.60 11.19 18.69
N ASP A 246 8.73 12.13 19.06
CA ASP A 246 7.70 11.96 20.10
C ASP A 246 6.43 11.28 19.55
N VAL A 247 6.32 11.07 18.24
CA VAL A 247 5.21 10.36 17.59
C VAL A 247 5.59 8.90 17.39
N GLU A 248 4.87 7.98 18.00
CA GLU A 248 5.05 6.54 17.81
C GLU A 248 4.52 6.13 16.42
N LEU A 249 5.34 5.42 15.62
CA LEU A 249 4.93 4.88 14.31
C LEU A 249 4.72 3.37 14.42
N ILE A 250 3.53 2.89 14.08
CA ILE A 250 3.18 1.47 14.16
C ILE A 250 2.69 0.95 12.82
N GLY A 251 3.42 0.00 12.25
CA GLY A 251 3.02 -0.78 11.10
C GLY A 251 2.35 -2.09 11.53
N VAL A 252 1.20 -2.43 10.93
CA VAL A 252 0.46 -3.64 11.29
C VAL A 252 0.42 -4.60 10.12
N GLU A 253 1.05 -5.77 10.27
CA GLU A 253 1.10 -6.86 9.31
C GLU A 253 -0.01 -7.89 9.54
N ALA A 254 -0.23 -8.77 8.56
CA ALA A 254 -1.19 -9.86 8.66
C ALA A 254 -0.52 -11.12 9.25
N ALA A 255 -0.97 -11.55 10.44
CA ALA A 255 -0.61 -12.84 11.02
C ALA A 255 -1.41 -14.01 10.41
N GLY A 256 -2.34 -13.74 9.48
CA GLY A 256 -3.12 -14.76 8.80
C GLY A 256 -3.87 -15.67 9.78
N LEU A 257 -3.64 -16.98 9.67
CA LEU A 257 -4.23 -17.99 10.57
C LEU A 257 -3.46 -18.16 11.89
N GLY A 258 -2.51 -17.29 12.17
CA GLY A 258 -1.58 -17.36 13.29
C GLY A 258 -0.14 -17.62 12.83
N ILE A 259 0.81 -16.90 13.41
CA ILE A 259 2.23 -16.97 13.05
C ILE A 259 2.76 -18.41 13.19
N GLU A 260 2.33 -19.12 14.24
CA GLU A 260 2.71 -20.51 14.54
C GLU A 260 2.25 -21.53 13.50
N THR A 261 1.26 -21.17 12.68
CA THR A 261 0.73 -22.06 11.63
C THR A 261 1.58 -22.05 10.35
N GLY A 262 2.49 -21.08 10.22
CA GLY A 262 3.23 -20.81 8.98
C GLY A 262 2.37 -20.17 7.87
N LYS A 263 1.07 -19.92 8.11
CA LYS A 263 0.15 -19.27 7.17
C LYS A 263 -0.08 -17.82 7.59
N HIS A 264 0.88 -16.97 7.26
CA HIS A 264 0.89 -15.54 7.59
C HIS A 264 1.64 -14.73 6.53
N ALA A 265 1.57 -13.40 6.60
CA ALA A 265 2.29 -12.45 5.75
C ALA A 265 3.16 -11.47 6.59
N SER A 266 3.64 -11.90 7.74
CA SER A 266 4.40 -11.10 8.71
C SER A 266 5.90 -11.08 8.38
N ALA A 267 6.27 -10.42 7.27
CA ALA A 267 7.64 -10.35 6.79
C ALA A 267 8.57 -9.55 7.74
N MET A 268 8.05 -8.53 8.40
CA MET A 268 8.83 -7.74 9.36
C MET A 268 9.06 -8.48 10.67
N ALA A 269 8.07 -9.27 11.11
CA ALA A 269 8.17 -10.01 12.38
C ALA A 269 9.10 -11.22 12.26
N LEU A 270 9.00 -11.99 11.17
CA LEU A 270 9.66 -13.30 11.01
C LEU A 270 10.60 -13.43 9.81
N GLY A 271 10.54 -12.47 8.87
CA GLY A 271 11.37 -12.51 7.68
C GLY A 271 12.85 -12.28 7.96
N GLN A 272 13.65 -12.57 6.96
CA GLN A 272 15.09 -12.35 6.94
C GLN A 272 15.46 -11.39 5.80
N PRO A 273 16.58 -10.64 5.90
CA PRO A 273 17.06 -9.83 4.79
C PRO A 273 17.35 -10.67 3.54
N GLY A 274 16.79 -10.29 2.41
CA GLY A 274 16.97 -10.97 1.13
C GLY A 274 16.64 -10.07 -0.04
N THR A 275 16.70 -10.60 -1.27
CA THR A 275 16.44 -9.83 -2.49
C THR A 275 15.22 -10.37 -3.22
N LEU A 276 14.24 -9.51 -3.46
CA LEU A 276 13.02 -9.82 -4.19
C LEU A 276 12.59 -8.63 -5.05
N HIS A 277 12.10 -8.90 -6.27
CA HIS A 277 11.59 -7.87 -7.21
C HIS A 277 12.53 -6.67 -7.39
N GLY A 278 13.84 -6.90 -7.36
CA GLY A 278 14.85 -5.87 -7.63
C GLY A 278 15.27 -5.02 -6.43
N MET A 279 14.85 -5.34 -5.22
CA MET A 279 15.25 -4.67 -3.98
C MET A 279 15.75 -5.66 -2.92
N ARG A 280 16.63 -5.19 -2.02
CA ARG A 280 16.96 -5.86 -0.78
C ARG A 280 16.02 -5.36 0.32
N SER A 281 15.37 -6.28 1.04
CA SER A 281 14.44 -5.98 2.13
C SER A 281 14.23 -7.20 3.04
N TYR A 282 13.32 -7.11 4.02
CA TYR A 282 12.84 -8.28 4.77
C TYR A 282 11.89 -9.11 3.91
N LEU A 283 12.11 -10.43 3.89
CA LEU A 283 11.32 -11.41 3.13
C LEU A 283 10.98 -12.62 3.99
N LEU A 284 9.82 -13.22 3.73
CA LEU A 284 9.53 -14.59 4.16
C LEU A 284 10.27 -15.54 3.24
N GLN A 285 11.27 -16.24 3.79
CA GLN A 285 12.10 -17.20 3.06
C GLN A 285 12.48 -18.39 3.95
N ASP A 286 12.75 -19.52 3.33
CA ASP A 286 13.27 -20.70 4.01
C ASP A 286 14.79 -20.62 4.24
N GLU A 287 15.36 -21.68 4.83
CA GLU A 287 16.79 -21.75 5.15
C GLU A 287 17.69 -21.71 3.89
N ASP A 288 17.15 -22.12 2.74
CA ASP A 288 17.83 -22.10 1.45
C ASP A 288 17.66 -20.75 0.71
N GLY A 289 16.90 -19.80 1.29
CA GLY A 289 16.60 -18.49 0.71
C GLY A 289 15.47 -18.49 -0.32
N ASN A 290 14.70 -19.57 -0.44
CA ASN A 290 13.52 -19.58 -1.30
C ASN A 290 12.39 -18.79 -0.66
N VAL A 291 11.75 -17.90 -1.44
CA VAL A 291 10.62 -17.11 -0.98
C VAL A 291 9.44 -18.00 -0.64
N GLN A 292 8.99 -17.95 0.61
CA GLN A 292 7.83 -18.68 1.09
C GLN A 292 6.52 -18.03 0.61
N LEU A 293 5.46 -18.83 0.57
CA LEU A 293 4.11 -18.32 0.30
C LEU A 293 3.64 -17.49 1.51
N ALA A 294 3.17 -16.30 1.23
CA ALA A 294 2.43 -15.53 2.21
C ALA A 294 0.98 -16.01 2.30
N HIS A 295 0.30 -15.66 3.38
CA HIS A 295 -1.14 -15.92 3.55
C HIS A 295 -1.79 -14.79 4.35
N SER A 296 -2.89 -14.27 3.83
CA SER A 296 -3.79 -13.35 4.51
C SER A 296 -5.19 -13.46 3.90
N ILE A 297 -6.23 -13.31 4.70
CA ILE A 297 -7.60 -13.10 4.21
C ILE A 297 -7.69 -11.83 3.35
N SER A 298 -6.83 -10.87 3.62
CA SER A 298 -6.69 -9.64 2.85
C SER A 298 -5.72 -9.85 1.68
N ALA A 299 -6.23 -9.87 0.45
CA ALA A 299 -5.40 -10.02 -0.75
C ALA A 299 -4.37 -8.88 -0.92
N GLY A 300 -4.63 -7.69 -0.36
CA GLY A 300 -3.69 -6.56 -0.41
C GLY A 300 -2.53 -6.65 0.59
N LEU A 301 -2.61 -7.55 1.59
CA LEU A 301 -1.54 -7.85 2.54
C LEU A 301 -0.85 -9.20 2.26
N ASP A 302 -1.35 -9.98 1.30
CA ASP A 302 -0.81 -11.28 0.90
C ASP A 302 0.45 -11.11 0.03
N TYR A 303 1.55 -10.68 0.65
CA TYR A 303 2.82 -10.43 0.00
C TYR A 303 3.99 -10.83 0.92
N PRO A 304 4.98 -11.59 0.43
CA PRO A 304 6.04 -12.17 1.26
C PRO A 304 7.18 -11.21 1.59
N GLY A 305 7.07 -9.94 1.27
CA GLY A 305 8.11 -8.93 1.49
C GLY A 305 7.53 -7.59 1.91
N VAL A 306 8.40 -6.60 2.06
CA VAL A 306 8.04 -5.25 2.47
C VAL A 306 8.93 -4.22 1.78
N GLY A 307 8.49 -2.96 1.73
CA GLY A 307 9.30 -1.86 1.22
C GLY A 307 10.61 -1.67 1.99
N PRO A 308 11.72 -1.35 1.32
CA PRO A 308 13.04 -1.28 1.96
C PRO A 308 13.16 -0.17 3.00
N GLU A 309 12.41 0.91 2.88
CA GLU A 309 12.39 1.96 3.91
C GLU A 309 11.71 1.48 5.19
N HIS A 310 10.68 0.65 5.10
CA HIS A 310 10.08 0.00 6.28
C HIS A 310 11.09 -0.90 7.00
N ALA A 311 11.87 -1.67 6.25
CA ALA A 311 12.96 -2.48 6.81
C ALA A 311 13.95 -1.61 7.60
N TYR A 312 14.37 -0.49 7.03
CA TYR A 312 15.24 0.47 7.70
C TYR A 312 14.59 1.12 8.93
N LEU A 313 13.32 1.49 8.85
CA LEU A 313 12.58 2.09 10.00
C LEU A 313 12.48 1.12 11.19
N LYS A 314 12.33 -0.18 10.90
CA LYS A 314 12.40 -1.22 11.94
C LYS A 314 13.80 -1.30 12.56
N ASP A 315 14.83 -1.48 11.74
CA ASP A 315 16.20 -1.72 12.23
C ASP A 315 16.77 -0.51 12.96
N SER A 316 16.38 0.70 12.55
CA SER A 316 16.74 1.95 13.24
C SER A 316 15.92 2.18 14.53
N GLY A 317 14.93 1.34 14.82
CA GLY A 317 14.02 1.52 15.96
C GLY A 317 13.07 2.72 15.81
N ARG A 318 12.92 3.25 14.58
CA ARG A 318 12.03 4.41 14.36
C ARG A 318 10.55 4.02 14.29
N ALA A 319 10.25 2.85 13.79
CA ALA A 319 8.88 2.32 13.74
C ALA A 319 8.83 0.91 14.32
N THR A 320 7.71 0.61 14.96
CA THR A 320 7.40 -0.72 15.50
C THR A 320 6.48 -1.45 14.52
N TYR A 321 6.70 -2.76 14.35
CA TYR A 321 5.86 -3.59 13.50
C TYR A 321 5.26 -4.73 14.32
N VAL A 322 3.95 -4.90 14.17
CA VAL A 322 3.14 -5.88 14.90
C VAL A 322 2.28 -6.66 13.93
N SER A 323 1.76 -7.79 14.37
CA SER A 323 0.97 -8.68 13.53
C SER A 323 -0.41 -8.93 14.14
N ILE A 324 -1.45 -9.00 13.29
CA ILE A 324 -2.85 -9.22 13.64
C ILE A 324 -3.37 -10.40 12.82
N THR A 325 -4.12 -11.31 13.45
CA THR A 325 -4.73 -12.46 12.78
C THR A 325 -5.93 -12.04 11.92
N ASP A 326 -6.29 -12.92 10.98
CA ASP A 326 -7.48 -12.73 10.14
C ASP A 326 -8.76 -12.59 11.00
N GLU A 327 -8.89 -13.37 12.09
CA GLU A 327 -10.03 -13.28 13.00
C GLU A 327 -10.11 -11.92 13.70
N GLU A 328 -9.00 -11.46 14.27
CA GLU A 328 -8.94 -10.15 14.93
C GLU A 328 -9.25 -8.99 13.97
N ALA A 329 -8.78 -9.10 12.73
CA ALA A 329 -9.06 -8.10 11.68
C ALA A 329 -10.55 -8.09 11.31
N MET A 330 -11.17 -9.27 11.15
CA MET A 330 -12.60 -9.37 10.83
C MET A 330 -13.48 -8.87 11.96
N ASP A 331 -13.15 -9.16 13.22
CA ASP A 331 -13.88 -8.65 14.37
C ASP A 331 -13.81 -7.10 14.43
N ALA A 332 -12.63 -6.53 14.19
CA ALA A 332 -12.44 -5.07 14.15
C ALA A 332 -13.15 -4.40 12.96
N LEU A 333 -13.24 -5.09 11.81
CA LEU A 333 -14.03 -4.65 10.66
C LEU A 333 -15.49 -4.51 11.02
N MET A 334 -16.07 -5.57 11.62
CA MET A 334 -17.48 -5.57 12.03
C MET A 334 -17.74 -4.49 13.09
N GLU A 335 -16.84 -4.33 14.05
CA GLU A 335 -16.97 -3.28 15.06
C GLU A 335 -16.99 -1.87 14.45
N LEU A 336 -16.12 -1.55 13.49
CA LEU A 336 -16.15 -0.25 12.82
C LEU A 336 -17.45 -0.03 12.06
N CYS A 337 -17.98 -1.08 11.40
CA CYS A 337 -19.26 -1.03 10.71
C CYS A 337 -20.40 -0.69 11.65
N GLU A 338 -20.47 -1.35 12.80
CA GLU A 338 -21.55 -1.20 13.78
C GLU A 338 -21.48 0.11 14.57
N VAL A 339 -20.26 0.56 14.88
CA VAL A 339 -20.04 1.70 15.79
C VAL A 339 -19.97 3.03 15.05
N GLU A 340 -19.33 3.07 13.86
CA GLU A 340 -19.13 4.30 13.08
C GLU A 340 -19.87 4.30 11.73
N GLY A 341 -20.49 3.19 11.33
CA GLY A 341 -21.18 3.09 10.03
C GLY A 341 -20.22 3.14 8.84
N ILE A 342 -18.97 2.69 9.00
CA ILE A 342 -17.94 2.71 7.96
C ILE A 342 -17.55 1.27 7.66
N ILE A 343 -17.60 0.88 6.37
CA ILE A 343 -17.16 -0.45 5.90
C ILE A 343 -15.72 -0.32 5.39
N PRO A 344 -14.68 -0.68 6.19
CA PRO A 344 -13.30 -0.57 5.77
C PRO A 344 -12.90 -1.74 4.87
N ALA A 345 -11.85 -1.56 4.07
CA ALA A 345 -11.17 -2.69 3.45
C ALA A 345 -10.55 -3.61 4.53
N ILE A 346 -10.48 -4.92 4.27
CA ILE A 346 -9.90 -5.90 5.20
C ILE A 346 -8.44 -5.54 5.52
N GLU A 347 -7.72 -4.94 4.58
CA GLU A 347 -6.38 -4.40 4.80
C GLU A 347 -6.36 -3.44 6.00
N SER A 348 -7.23 -2.45 5.99
CA SER A 348 -7.32 -1.42 7.04
C SER A 348 -7.81 -2.00 8.37
N ALA A 349 -8.61 -3.06 8.33
CA ALA A 349 -9.13 -3.74 9.51
C ALA A 349 -8.02 -4.34 10.39
N HIS A 350 -6.90 -4.78 9.81
CA HIS A 350 -5.73 -5.21 10.59
C HIS A 350 -5.18 -4.08 11.47
N ALA A 351 -5.04 -2.89 10.89
CA ALA A 351 -4.60 -1.74 11.68
C ALA A 351 -5.62 -1.31 12.74
N LEU A 352 -6.94 -1.39 12.43
CA LEU A 352 -8.01 -1.14 13.41
C LEU A 352 -7.93 -2.10 14.60
N ALA A 353 -7.76 -3.41 14.34
CA ALA A 353 -7.66 -4.41 15.39
C ALA A 353 -6.53 -4.09 16.39
N TYR A 354 -5.37 -3.69 15.88
CA TYR A 354 -4.29 -3.27 16.77
C TYR A 354 -4.54 -1.92 17.43
N ALA A 355 -5.18 -0.98 16.74
CA ALA A 355 -5.57 0.30 17.33
C ALA A 355 -6.49 0.12 18.54
N PHE A 356 -7.43 -0.84 18.50
CA PHE A 356 -8.30 -1.17 19.63
C PHE A 356 -7.54 -1.80 20.83
N LYS A 357 -6.47 -2.54 20.54
CA LYS A 357 -5.57 -3.03 21.62
C LYS A 357 -4.76 -1.89 22.22
N LYS A 358 -4.13 -1.07 21.36
CA LYS A 358 -3.30 0.06 21.76
C LYS A 358 -4.08 1.11 22.56
N ALA A 359 -5.32 1.37 22.17
CA ALA A 359 -6.19 2.32 22.87
C ALA A 359 -6.40 2.01 24.36
N LYS A 360 -6.35 0.73 24.75
CA LYS A 360 -6.46 0.31 26.16
C LYS A 360 -5.25 0.70 27.01
N GLU A 361 -4.12 1.03 26.37
CA GLU A 361 -2.87 1.47 27.00
C GLU A 361 -2.75 3.00 27.04
N MET A 362 -3.64 3.72 26.33
CA MET A 362 -3.59 5.17 26.16
C MET A 362 -4.54 5.87 27.13
N THR A 363 -4.24 7.14 27.39
CA THR A 363 -5.05 8.02 28.25
C THR A 363 -6.02 8.85 27.41
N PRO A 364 -7.08 9.44 28.04
CA PRO A 364 -8.04 10.29 27.32
C PRO A 364 -7.44 11.54 26.66
N ASP A 365 -6.30 12.00 27.13
CA ASP A 365 -5.61 13.17 26.58
C ASP A 365 -4.75 12.82 25.35
N GLN A 366 -4.46 11.54 25.17
CA GLN A 366 -3.68 11.04 24.04
C GLN A 366 -4.57 10.84 22.80
N SER A 367 -3.92 10.90 21.64
CA SER A 367 -4.58 10.75 20.36
C SER A 367 -3.81 9.83 19.41
N MET A 368 -4.53 9.09 18.59
CA MET A 368 -3.95 8.31 17.51
C MET A 368 -4.57 8.65 16.15
N ILE A 369 -3.76 8.56 15.10
CA ILE A 369 -4.24 8.61 13.72
C ILE A 369 -4.07 7.23 13.09
N LEU A 370 -5.14 6.71 12.50
CA LEU A 370 -5.16 5.48 11.72
C LEU A 370 -5.39 5.78 10.24
N CYS A 371 -4.57 5.22 9.36
CA CYS A 371 -4.81 5.28 7.92
C CYS A 371 -5.89 4.28 7.52
N LEU A 372 -7.09 4.77 7.20
CA LEU A 372 -8.15 3.97 6.61
C LEU A 372 -7.91 3.89 5.09
N SER A 373 -7.04 2.97 4.69
CA SER A 373 -6.37 2.96 3.38
C SER A 373 -7.27 2.66 2.19
N GLY A 374 -8.45 2.05 2.43
CA GLY A 374 -9.42 1.72 1.40
C GLY A 374 -10.78 1.30 1.98
N ARG A 375 -11.80 1.27 1.13
CA ARG A 375 -13.17 0.85 1.48
C ARG A 375 -13.40 -0.63 1.19
N GLY A 376 -14.34 -1.22 1.94
CA GLY A 376 -14.61 -2.65 1.95
C GLY A 376 -15.60 -3.17 0.90
N ASP A 377 -16.17 -2.32 0.02
CA ASP A 377 -17.14 -2.79 -0.99
C ASP A 377 -16.59 -3.96 -1.85
N LYS A 378 -15.29 -3.96 -2.12
CA LYS A 378 -14.62 -5.02 -2.86
C LYS A 378 -14.53 -6.35 -2.10
N ASP A 379 -14.60 -6.29 -0.76
CA ASP A 379 -14.34 -7.41 0.15
C ASP A 379 -15.63 -8.09 0.62
N VAL A 380 -16.80 -7.52 0.31
CA VAL A 380 -18.11 -8.06 0.75
C VAL A 380 -18.27 -9.55 0.46
N PRO A 381 -17.90 -10.09 -0.72
CA PRO A 381 -17.97 -11.54 -0.94
C PRO A 381 -17.09 -12.35 0.03
N THR A 382 -15.86 -11.90 0.27
CA THR A 382 -14.93 -12.55 1.21
C THR A 382 -15.45 -12.48 2.65
N ILE A 383 -16.07 -11.35 3.02
CA ILE A 383 -16.68 -11.16 4.35
C ILE A 383 -17.84 -12.13 4.53
N ILE A 384 -18.71 -12.28 3.53
CA ILE A 384 -19.83 -13.24 3.55
C ILE A 384 -19.32 -14.66 3.76
N ASP A 385 -18.36 -15.09 2.93
CA ASP A 385 -17.76 -16.43 3.00
C ASP A 385 -17.12 -16.72 4.37
N TYR A 386 -16.50 -15.70 4.98
CA TYR A 386 -15.91 -15.81 6.31
C TYR A 386 -16.99 -15.98 7.39
N MET A 387 -18.05 -15.16 7.35
CA MET A 387 -19.14 -15.21 8.33
C MET A 387 -19.88 -16.55 8.26
N GLU A 388 -20.20 -17.04 7.05
CA GLU A 388 -20.88 -18.33 6.86
C GLU A 388 -20.07 -19.51 7.40
N LYS A 389 -18.73 -19.43 7.33
CA LYS A 389 -17.83 -20.45 7.90
C LYS A 389 -17.73 -20.38 9.43
N LYS A 390 -17.89 -19.18 10.01
CA LYS A 390 -17.85 -18.99 11.47
C LYS A 390 -19.13 -19.48 12.15
N ASP A 391 -20.27 -19.44 11.43
CA ASP A 391 -21.59 -19.85 11.95
C ASP A 391 -21.84 -21.40 11.82
N ASN A 392 -21.00 -22.12 11.06
CA ASN A 392 -21.07 -23.58 10.89
C ASN A 392 -20.01 -24.31 11.73
#